data_0f4789ad047203385f33b4bf7d67bca8
#
_entry.id   0f4789ad047203385f33b4bf7d67bca8
#
_cell.length_a   1.000
_cell.length_b   1.000
_cell.length_c   1.000
_cell.angle_alpha   90.00
_cell.angle_beta   90.00
_cell.angle_gamma   90.00
#
_symmetry.space_group_name_H-M   'P 1'
#
loop_
_entity.id
_entity.type
_entity.pdbx_description
1 polymer ?
#
loop_
_entity_poly.entity_id
_entity_poly.type
_entity_poly.pdbx_seq_one_letter_code
_entity_poly.pdbx_strand_id
1 'polypeptide(L)'
;LRWYRRVMAVDVRNDTAITAVVPRADGKVLITLQTPAGDSRVLARRVVLATGRDGLGGPAVPAFVQTLDRTQWAHSSDVMDYAQLEGLRVGVVGAGSSAMDSAATALEIGAKSVDLLIRRDDLPRINKSKGAGVPGLTQGHFDLPDELKWRLRHYINVANVPPPHGSTLRVSRHAN
;
A
#
# COMPACT_ATOMS: atom_id res chain seq x y z
N LEU A 1 -5.87 -0.56 -14.26
CA LEU A 1 -5.24 0.66 -14.82
C LEU A 1 -5.24 0.69 -16.36
N ARG A 2 -5.02 -0.44 -17.07
CA ARG A 2 -5.01 -0.49 -18.56
C ARG A 2 -6.32 0.02 -19.18
N TRP A 3 -7.47 -0.36 -18.63
CA TRP A 3 -8.79 0.11 -19.06
C TRP A 3 -8.92 1.63 -18.88
N TYR A 4 -8.59 2.14 -17.69
CA TYR A 4 -8.67 3.57 -17.37
C TYR A 4 -7.81 4.43 -18.31
N ARG A 5 -6.55 4.02 -18.52
CA ARG A 5 -5.65 4.67 -19.48
C ARG A 5 -6.29 4.78 -20.88
N ARG A 6 -6.93 3.71 -21.34
CA ARG A 6 -7.56 3.67 -22.67
C ARG A 6 -8.77 4.61 -22.76
N VAL A 7 -9.66 4.55 -21.77
CA VAL A 7 -10.89 5.35 -21.72
C VAL A 7 -10.58 6.84 -21.59
N MET A 8 -9.60 7.19 -20.75
CA MET A 8 -9.22 8.58 -20.49
C MET A 8 -8.18 9.12 -21.47
N ALA A 9 -7.73 8.33 -22.44
CA ALA A 9 -6.70 8.69 -23.41
C ALA A 9 -5.42 9.26 -22.77
N VAL A 10 -5.02 8.71 -21.61
CA VAL A 10 -3.82 9.17 -20.89
C VAL A 10 -2.57 8.68 -21.60
N ASP A 11 -1.68 9.63 -21.97
CA ASP A 11 -0.36 9.29 -22.52
C ASP A 11 0.55 8.75 -21.39
N VAL A 12 0.81 7.46 -21.40
CA VAL A 12 1.65 6.76 -20.43
C VAL A 12 2.84 6.17 -21.13
N ARG A 13 4.03 6.51 -20.69
CA ARG A 13 5.29 5.89 -21.12
C ARG A 13 5.68 4.81 -20.10
N ASN A 14 5.55 3.55 -20.51
CA ASN A 14 6.02 2.43 -19.71
C ASN A 14 7.55 2.31 -19.81
N ASP A 15 8.13 1.48 -18.94
CA ASP A 15 9.57 1.18 -18.90
C ASP A 15 10.44 2.45 -18.88
N THR A 16 9.94 3.47 -18.19
CA THR A 16 10.56 4.78 -18.07
C THR A 16 10.72 5.13 -16.59
N ALA A 17 11.92 5.01 -16.06
CA ALA A 17 12.24 5.41 -14.70
C ALA A 17 12.62 6.89 -14.66
N ILE A 18 12.14 7.63 -13.65
CA ILE A 18 12.61 8.97 -13.33
C ILE A 18 13.76 8.82 -12.33
N THR A 19 14.96 9.21 -12.74
CA THR A 19 16.17 9.10 -11.91
C THR A 19 16.57 10.40 -11.23
N ALA A 20 16.12 11.55 -11.76
CA ALA A 20 16.33 12.84 -11.11
C ALA A 20 15.23 13.84 -11.45
N VAL A 21 14.90 14.69 -10.48
CA VAL A 21 13.98 15.82 -10.60
C VAL A 21 14.67 17.04 -10.01
N VAL A 22 15.07 17.99 -10.86
CA VAL A 22 15.89 19.14 -10.46
C VAL A 22 15.16 20.45 -10.77
N PRO A 23 14.71 21.22 -9.76
CA PRO A 23 14.20 22.56 -9.95
C PRO A 23 15.25 23.49 -10.58
N ARG A 24 14.84 24.39 -11.44
CA ARG A 24 15.70 25.35 -12.12
C ARG A 24 15.34 26.78 -11.74
N ALA A 25 16.29 27.69 -11.88
CA ALA A 25 16.08 29.10 -11.60
C ALA A 25 15.04 29.79 -12.52
N ASP A 26 14.81 29.22 -13.72
CA ASP A 26 13.78 29.70 -14.67
C ASP A 26 12.35 29.22 -14.31
N GLY A 27 12.15 28.64 -13.13
CA GLY A 27 10.85 28.14 -12.65
C GLY A 27 10.41 26.83 -13.32
N LYS A 28 11.25 26.24 -14.14
CA LYS A 28 11.00 24.90 -14.73
C LYS A 28 11.70 23.82 -13.92
N VAL A 29 11.36 22.58 -14.25
CA VAL A 29 11.91 21.40 -13.61
C VAL A 29 12.56 20.50 -14.67
N LEU A 30 13.85 20.22 -14.51
CA LEU A 30 14.55 19.26 -15.33
C LEU A 30 14.36 17.85 -14.78
N ILE A 31 13.88 16.95 -15.62
CA ILE A 31 13.63 15.55 -15.29
C ILE A 31 14.58 14.68 -16.10
N THR A 32 15.31 13.80 -15.44
CA THR A 32 16.11 12.76 -16.11
C THR A 32 15.29 11.47 -16.17
N LEU A 33 15.18 10.92 -17.36
CA LEU A 33 14.45 9.70 -17.67
C LEU A 33 15.44 8.61 -18.08
N GLN A 34 15.29 7.43 -17.57
CA GLN A 34 16.00 6.22 -17.97
C GLN A 34 15.04 5.24 -18.62
N THR A 35 15.37 4.80 -19.81
CA THR A 35 14.59 3.83 -20.60
C THR A 35 15.51 2.73 -21.14
N PRO A 36 14.97 1.60 -21.62
CA PRO A 36 15.77 0.58 -22.30
C PRO A 36 16.57 1.09 -23.51
N ALA A 37 16.12 2.21 -24.12
CA ALA A 37 16.82 2.84 -25.24
C ALA A 37 17.91 3.83 -24.80
N GLY A 38 18.07 4.07 -23.50
CA GLY A 38 19.04 4.98 -22.92
C GLY A 38 18.41 6.14 -22.12
N ASP A 39 19.26 7.01 -21.64
CA ASP A 39 18.88 8.16 -20.82
C ASP A 39 18.46 9.35 -21.70
N SER A 40 17.47 10.09 -21.21
CA SER A 40 17.00 11.33 -21.84
C SER A 40 16.61 12.36 -20.77
N ARG A 41 16.42 13.62 -21.20
CA ARG A 41 16.05 14.71 -20.31
C ARG A 41 14.83 15.43 -20.85
N VAL A 42 13.92 15.77 -19.96
CA VAL A 42 12.70 16.53 -20.30
C VAL A 42 12.60 17.75 -19.40
N LEU A 43 12.20 18.87 -19.98
CA LEU A 43 11.94 20.09 -19.26
C LEU A 43 10.43 20.26 -19.04
N ALA A 44 10.01 20.25 -17.79
CA ALA A 44 8.60 20.39 -17.42
C ALA A 44 8.32 21.73 -16.73
N ARG A 45 7.13 22.27 -16.92
CA ARG A 45 6.65 23.43 -16.14
C ARG A 45 6.22 23.04 -14.74
N ARG A 46 5.68 21.85 -14.57
CA ARG A 46 5.24 21.28 -13.29
C ARG A 46 5.43 19.78 -13.29
N VAL A 47 5.66 19.24 -12.12
CA VAL A 47 5.77 17.78 -11.88
C VAL A 47 4.76 17.40 -10.81
N VAL A 48 4.01 16.36 -11.05
CA VAL A 48 3.10 15.75 -10.07
C VAL A 48 3.68 14.41 -9.65
N LEU A 49 4.06 14.28 -8.39
CA LEU A 49 4.50 13.02 -7.81
C LEU A 49 3.29 12.17 -7.46
N ALA A 50 2.92 11.27 -8.34
CA ALA A 50 1.81 10.33 -8.17
C ALA A 50 2.32 8.89 -8.00
N THR A 51 3.37 8.73 -7.21
CA THR A 51 4.16 7.51 -7.04
C THR A 51 3.48 6.42 -6.21
N GLY A 52 2.25 6.67 -5.76
CA GLY A 52 1.52 5.73 -4.93
C GLY A 52 1.97 5.75 -3.47
N ARG A 53 1.43 4.82 -2.69
CA ARG A 53 1.64 4.76 -1.23
C ARG A 53 3.08 4.44 -0.84
N ASP A 54 3.74 3.61 -1.64
CA ASP A 54 5.09 3.12 -1.36
C ASP A 54 6.17 3.88 -2.17
N GLY A 55 5.78 4.90 -2.93
CA GLY A 55 6.67 5.63 -3.83
C GLY A 55 7.71 6.53 -3.15
N LEU A 56 7.59 6.79 -1.85
CA LEU A 56 8.57 7.50 -1.04
C LEU A 56 9.28 6.60 -0.02
N GLY A 57 9.19 5.29 -0.20
CA GLY A 57 9.78 4.30 0.69
C GLY A 57 9.63 2.91 0.09
N GLY A 58 9.43 1.93 0.96
CA GLY A 58 9.21 0.53 0.58
C GLY A 58 8.34 -0.18 1.60
N PRO A 59 8.05 -1.45 1.37
CA PRO A 59 7.36 -2.29 2.33
C PRO A 59 8.10 -2.33 3.67
N ALA A 60 7.37 -2.12 4.76
CA ALA A 60 7.92 -2.23 6.11
C ALA A 60 7.99 -3.70 6.51
N VAL A 61 9.14 -4.34 6.25
CA VAL A 61 9.39 -5.71 6.64
C VAL A 61 9.98 -5.74 8.05
N PRO A 62 9.36 -6.43 9.02
CA PRO A 62 9.90 -6.53 10.38
C PRO A 62 11.29 -7.18 10.40
N ALA A 63 12.18 -6.68 11.24
CA ALA A 63 13.59 -7.15 11.29
C ALA A 63 13.71 -8.67 11.54
N PHE A 64 12.83 -9.25 12.37
CA PHE A 64 12.86 -10.67 12.67
C PHE A 64 12.56 -11.55 11.44
N VAL A 65 11.82 -11.04 10.45
CA VAL A 65 11.51 -11.77 9.21
C VAL A 65 12.74 -11.83 8.31
N GLN A 66 13.60 -10.82 8.36
CA GLN A 66 14.80 -10.73 7.51
C GLN A 66 15.84 -11.80 7.80
N THR A 67 15.74 -12.47 8.95
CA THR A 67 16.61 -13.60 9.32
C THR A 67 16.16 -14.93 8.71
N LEU A 68 14.96 -15.00 8.14
CA LEU A 68 14.39 -16.16 7.48
C LEU A 68 14.83 -16.23 6.02
N ASP A 69 14.90 -17.43 5.48
CA ASP A 69 15.09 -17.61 4.04
C ASP A 69 13.99 -16.90 3.26
N ARG A 70 14.35 -16.22 2.16
CA ARG A 70 13.41 -15.42 1.36
C ARG A 70 12.27 -16.25 0.77
N THR A 71 12.45 -17.54 0.59
CA THR A 71 11.41 -18.47 0.13
C THR A 71 10.33 -18.76 1.18
N GLN A 72 10.60 -18.45 2.45
CA GLN A 72 9.70 -18.73 3.57
C GLN A 72 8.75 -17.58 3.89
N TRP A 73 8.90 -16.43 3.27
CA TRP A 73 8.06 -15.28 3.55
C TRP A 73 7.81 -14.41 2.30
N ALA A 74 6.71 -13.69 2.32
CA ALA A 74 6.39 -12.67 1.33
C ALA A 74 5.73 -11.47 2.00
N HIS A 75 5.91 -10.28 1.44
CA HIS A 75 5.15 -9.10 1.83
C HIS A 75 3.86 -9.02 0.98
N SER A 76 2.77 -8.49 1.54
CA SER A 76 1.48 -8.37 0.84
C SER A 76 1.51 -7.51 -0.44
N SER A 77 2.58 -6.78 -0.70
CA SER A 77 2.82 -6.06 -1.96
C SER A 77 3.61 -6.86 -2.98
N ASP A 78 4.16 -8.01 -2.61
CA ASP A 78 4.88 -8.87 -3.53
C ASP A 78 3.92 -9.56 -4.52
N VAL A 79 4.42 -9.91 -5.68
CA VAL A 79 3.70 -10.80 -6.59
C VAL A 79 3.85 -12.22 -6.05
N MET A 80 2.83 -12.71 -5.36
CA MET A 80 2.84 -14.02 -4.72
C MET A 80 1.94 -14.99 -5.47
N ASP A 81 2.48 -16.17 -5.74
CA ASP A 81 1.69 -17.31 -6.20
C ASP A 81 1.12 -18.04 -4.97
N TYR A 82 -0.14 -17.77 -4.69
CA TYR A 82 -0.83 -18.38 -3.54
C TYR A 82 -1.02 -19.90 -3.68
N ALA A 83 -0.97 -20.46 -4.88
CA ALA A 83 -1.09 -21.92 -5.07
C ALA A 83 0.01 -22.69 -4.32
N GLN A 84 1.15 -22.07 -4.10
CA GLN A 84 2.25 -22.67 -3.31
C GLN A 84 1.91 -22.84 -1.83
N LEU A 85 0.83 -22.26 -1.34
CA LEU A 85 0.40 -22.34 0.06
C LEU A 85 -0.55 -23.51 0.33
N GLU A 86 -0.98 -24.24 -0.70
CA GLU A 86 -1.86 -25.40 -0.54
C GLU A 86 -1.24 -26.45 0.37
N GLY A 87 -2.01 -26.91 1.36
CA GLY A 87 -1.57 -27.90 2.35
C GLY A 87 -0.57 -27.39 3.39
N LEU A 88 -0.07 -26.17 3.30
CA LEU A 88 0.90 -25.60 4.24
C LEU A 88 0.22 -24.96 5.45
N ARG A 89 0.96 -24.86 6.53
CA ARG A 89 0.63 -23.99 7.68
C ARG A 89 1.18 -22.61 7.42
N VAL A 90 0.33 -21.59 7.41
CA VAL A 90 0.67 -20.22 7.02
C VAL A 90 0.54 -19.28 8.22
N GLY A 91 1.60 -18.53 8.53
CA GLY A 91 1.58 -17.45 9.49
C GLY A 91 1.37 -16.12 8.77
N VAL A 92 0.35 -15.34 9.16
CA VAL A 92 0.10 -14.00 8.63
C VAL A 92 0.31 -12.96 9.71
N VAL A 93 1.31 -12.09 9.51
CA VAL A 93 1.66 -11.04 10.49
C VAL A 93 0.90 -9.75 10.17
N GLY A 94 -0.02 -9.36 11.04
CA GLY A 94 -0.79 -8.14 10.92
C GLY A 94 -2.27 -8.29 11.20
N ALA A 95 -2.95 -7.15 11.40
CA ALA A 95 -4.37 -7.07 11.71
C ALA A 95 -5.14 -6.15 10.74
N GLY A 96 -4.52 -5.74 9.64
CA GLY A 96 -5.11 -4.85 8.65
C GLY A 96 -5.82 -5.60 7.52
N SER A 97 -6.38 -4.84 6.58
CA SER A 97 -7.08 -5.37 5.41
C SER A 97 -6.23 -6.37 4.62
N SER A 98 -4.97 -6.03 4.34
CA SER A 98 -4.07 -6.90 3.58
C SER A 98 -3.79 -8.23 4.29
N ALA A 99 -3.66 -8.21 5.62
CA ALA A 99 -3.44 -9.43 6.40
C ALA A 99 -4.67 -10.34 6.33
N MET A 100 -5.88 -9.77 6.49
CA MET A 100 -7.13 -10.54 6.38
C MET A 100 -7.37 -11.08 4.97
N ASP A 101 -7.06 -10.29 3.94
CA ASP A 101 -7.19 -10.77 2.54
C ASP A 101 -6.19 -11.87 2.23
N SER A 102 -4.94 -11.75 2.69
CA SER A 102 -3.93 -12.80 2.53
C SER A 102 -4.32 -14.09 3.26
N ALA A 103 -4.82 -13.96 4.50
CA ALA A 103 -5.30 -15.10 5.28
C ALA A 103 -6.48 -15.80 4.60
N ALA A 104 -7.47 -15.02 4.15
CA ALA A 104 -8.62 -15.54 3.44
C ALA A 104 -8.22 -16.27 2.15
N THR A 105 -7.34 -15.66 1.36
CA THR A 105 -6.89 -16.27 0.10
C THR A 105 -6.11 -17.56 0.34
N ALA A 106 -5.25 -17.61 1.36
CA ALA A 106 -4.54 -18.82 1.72
C ALA A 106 -5.49 -19.95 2.12
N LEU A 107 -6.54 -19.67 2.92
CA LEU A 107 -7.56 -20.65 3.29
C LEU A 107 -8.37 -21.12 2.09
N GLU A 108 -8.79 -20.22 1.22
CA GLU A 108 -9.57 -20.53 0.01
C GLU A 108 -8.81 -21.41 -0.99
N ILE A 109 -7.49 -21.31 -1.02
CA ILE A 109 -6.63 -22.17 -1.87
C ILE A 109 -6.34 -23.52 -1.22
N GLY A 110 -6.69 -23.71 0.05
CA GLY A 110 -6.49 -24.98 0.73
C GLY A 110 -5.25 -25.05 1.62
N ALA A 111 -4.80 -23.93 2.15
CA ALA A 111 -3.81 -23.97 3.24
C ALA A 111 -4.33 -24.83 4.38
N LYS A 112 -3.46 -25.63 4.98
CA LYS A 112 -3.81 -26.54 6.08
C LYS A 112 -4.30 -25.79 7.32
N SER A 113 -3.70 -24.66 7.63
CA SER A 113 -4.13 -23.72 8.66
C SER A 113 -3.54 -22.34 8.40
N VAL A 114 -4.20 -21.30 8.93
CA VAL A 114 -3.69 -19.95 8.94
C VAL A 114 -3.73 -19.38 10.35
N ASP A 115 -2.57 -18.95 10.85
CA ASP A 115 -2.41 -18.29 12.12
C ASP A 115 -2.22 -16.78 11.91
N LEU A 116 -3.13 -15.94 12.43
CA LEU A 116 -3.01 -14.48 12.42
C LEU A 116 -2.22 -14.01 13.64
N LEU A 117 -1.02 -13.48 13.41
CA LEU A 117 -0.12 -12.98 14.44
C LEU A 117 -0.33 -11.45 14.59
N ILE A 118 -0.99 -11.04 15.66
CA ILE A 118 -1.32 -9.63 15.93
C ILE A 118 -0.70 -9.17 17.23
N ARG A 119 -0.31 -7.89 17.29
CA ARG A 119 0.28 -7.28 18.51
C ARG A 119 -0.77 -6.82 19.54
N ARG A 120 -2.03 -6.91 19.20
CA ARG A 120 -3.17 -6.46 20.02
C ARG A 120 -3.90 -7.67 20.57
N ASP A 121 -4.62 -7.47 21.66
CA ASP A 121 -5.41 -8.52 22.29
C ASP A 121 -6.58 -8.98 21.41
N ASP A 122 -7.10 -8.09 20.52
CA ASP A 122 -8.18 -8.42 19.61
C ASP A 122 -8.10 -7.58 18.31
N LEU A 123 -8.85 -7.99 17.29
CA LEU A 123 -9.03 -7.22 16.07
C LEU A 123 -9.89 -5.98 16.35
N PRO A 124 -9.55 -4.82 15.75
CA PRO A 124 -10.36 -3.62 15.93
C PRO A 124 -11.74 -3.82 15.30
N ARG A 125 -12.79 -3.52 16.04
CA ARG A 125 -14.18 -3.64 15.60
C ARG A 125 -14.81 -2.30 15.25
N ILE A 126 -14.26 -1.20 15.77
CA ILE A 126 -14.78 0.15 15.58
C ILE A 126 -13.80 0.95 14.71
N ASN A 127 -14.29 1.49 13.62
CA ASN A 127 -13.49 2.37 12.75
C ASN A 127 -13.40 3.78 13.35
N LYS A 128 -12.38 4.02 14.15
CA LYS A 128 -12.12 5.33 14.78
C LYS A 128 -11.65 6.39 13.79
N SER A 129 -11.20 6.01 12.60
CA SER A 129 -10.75 6.95 11.57
C SER A 129 -11.83 7.31 10.55
N LYS A 130 -13.05 6.80 10.68
CA LYS A 130 -14.15 7.05 9.73
C LYS A 130 -14.41 8.55 9.52
N GLY A 131 -14.29 9.34 10.57
CA GLY A 131 -14.46 10.80 10.50
C GLY A 131 -13.39 11.53 9.67
N ALA A 132 -12.24 10.92 9.43
CA ALA A 132 -11.16 11.53 8.64
C ALA A 132 -11.47 11.65 7.15
N GLY A 133 -12.47 10.92 6.63
CA GLY A 133 -12.91 10.99 5.25
C GLY A 133 -14.12 11.90 5.00
N VAL A 134 -14.58 12.66 5.99
CA VAL A 134 -15.71 13.56 5.79
C VAL A 134 -15.33 14.75 4.89
N PRO A 135 -16.24 15.21 4.01
CA PRO A 135 -15.94 16.28 3.05
C PRO A 135 -15.38 17.55 3.68
N GLY A 136 -15.91 17.96 4.83
CA GLY A 136 -15.45 19.17 5.53
C GLY A 136 -13.98 19.11 5.94
N LEU A 137 -13.52 17.97 6.46
CA LEU A 137 -12.11 17.80 6.80
C LEU A 137 -11.24 17.72 5.54
N THR A 138 -11.69 17.01 4.52
CA THR A 138 -10.92 16.85 3.27
C THR A 138 -10.74 18.17 2.53
N GLN A 139 -11.79 18.98 2.46
CA GLN A 139 -11.75 20.29 1.80
C GLN A 139 -11.02 21.35 2.62
N GLY A 140 -11.26 21.39 3.93
CA GLY A 140 -10.65 22.37 4.82
C GLY A 140 -9.20 22.06 5.20
N HIS A 141 -8.70 20.86 4.93
CA HIS A 141 -7.36 20.45 5.37
C HIS A 141 -6.23 21.32 4.78
N PHE A 142 -6.40 21.80 3.55
CA PHE A 142 -5.39 22.62 2.88
C PHE A 142 -5.12 23.93 3.64
N ASP A 143 -6.16 24.56 4.16
CA ASP A 143 -6.09 25.87 4.84
C ASP A 143 -5.69 25.78 6.32
N LEU A 144 -5.54 24.57 6.86
CA LEU A 144 -5.10 24.39 8.23
C LEU A 144 -3.63 24.75 8.40
N PRO A 145 -3.24 25.28 9.58
CA PRO A 145 -1.83 25.38 9.95
C PRO A 145 -1.13 24.02 9.91
N ASP A 146 0.14 23.98 9.54
CA ASP A 146 0.89 22.74 9.38
C ASP A 146 0.96 21.89 10.66
N GLU A 147 1.00 22.54 11.83
CA GLU A 147 0.93 21.85 13.12
C GLU A 147 -0.37 21.05 13.27
N LEU A 148 -1.52 21.63 12.90
CA LEU A 148 -2.80 20.92 12.94
C LEU A 148 -2.87 19.81 11.91
N LYS A 149 -2.35 20.04 10.69
CA LYS A 149 -2.24 18.99 9.65
C LYS A 149 -1.45 17.80 10.19
N TRP A 150 -0.31 18.08 10.84
CA TRP A 150 0.54 17.04 11.44
C TRP A 150 -0.17 16.28 12.55
N ARG A 151 -0.80 16.99 13.50
CA ARG A 151 -1.54 16.38 14.61
C ARG A 151 -2.69 15.49 14.11
N LEU A 152 -3.48 15.98 13.14
CA LEU A 152 -4.55 15.21 12.53
C LEU A 152 -4.02 13.97 11.82
N ARG A 153 -2.93 14.11 11.06
CA ARG A 153 -2.31 12.99 10.37
C ARG A 153 -1.79 11.93 11.34
N HIS A 154 -1.15 12.38 12.41
CA HIS A 154 -0.68 11.47 13.45
C HIS A 154 -1.84 10.73 14.11
N TYR A 155 -2.90 11.42 14.49
CA TYR A 155 -4.11 10.82 15.05
C TYR A 155 -4.72 9.77 14.11
N ILE A 156 -4.88 10.09 12.84
CA ILE A 156 -5.43 9.19 11.82
C ILE A 156 -4.56 7.92 11.69
N ASN A 157 -3.24 8.08 11.67
CA ASN A 157 -2.31 6.96 11.52
C ASN A 157 -2.31 6.00 12.72
N VAL A 158 -2.55 6.50 13.93
CA VAL A 158 -2.65 5.65 15.13
C VAL A 158 -4.07 5.16 15.40
N ALA A 159 -5.06 5.72 14.71
CA ALA A 159 -6.45 5.30 14.85
C ALA A 159 -6.64 3.88 14.34
N ASN A 160 -7.37 3.09 15.09
CA ASN A 160 -7.66 1.71 14.71
C ASN A 160 -8.70 1.66 13.60
N VAL A 161 -8.37 0.98 12.53
CA VAL A 161 -9.29 0.67 11.43
C VAL A 161 -9.53 -0.83 11.42
N PRO A 162 -10.79 -1.29 11.54
CA PRO A 162 -11.09 -2.70 11.41
C PRO A 162 -10.81 -3.17 9.97
N PRO A 163 -10.45 -4.44 9.79
CA PRO A 163 -10.41 -5.01 8.45
C PRO A 163 -11.81 -4.94 7.80
N PRO A 164 -11.91 -4.90 6.47
CA PRO A 164 -13.19 -4.89 5.77
C PRO A 164 -14.05 -6.09 6.17
N HIS A 165 -15.35 -5.86 6.32
CA HIS A 165 -16.30 -6.93 6.70
C HIS A 165 -16.25 -8.11 5.72
N GLY A 166 -16.11 -7.83 4.42
CA GLY A 166 -15.99 -8.89 3.41
C GLY A 166 -14.77 -9.78 3.62
N SER A 167 -13.62 -9.22 4.00
CA SER A 167 -12.40 -10.00 4.26
C SER A 167 -12.55 -10.86 5.53
N THR A 168 -13.16 -10.33 6.59
CA THR A 168 -13.42 -11.10 7.81
C THR A 168 -14.41 -12.22 7.59
N LEU A 169 -15.45 -12.01 6.77
CA LEU A 169 -16.40 -13.08 6.40
C LEU A 169 -15.75 -14.21 5.61
N ARG A 170 -14.82 -13.90 4.72
CA ARG A 170 -14.07 -14.92 3.98
C ARG A 170 -13.28 -15.82 4.93
N VAL A 171 -12.58 -15.22 5.90
CA VAL A 171 -11.84 -15.99 6.93
C VAL A 171 -12.81 -16.82 7.80
N SER A 172 -13.91 -16.23 8.28
CA SER A 172 -14.83 -16.91 9.17
C SER A 172 -15.53 -18.12 8.56
N ARG A 173 -15.66 -18.21 7.23
CA ARG A 173 -16.17 -19.38 6.52
C ARG A 173 -15.31 -20.63 6.67
N HIS A 174 -14.05 -20.46 7.05
CA HIS A 174 -13.09 -21.53 7.26
C HIS A 174 -12.77 -21.75 8.76
N ALA A 175 -13.43 -21.01 9.66
CA ALA A 175 -13.31 -21.25 11.10
C ALA A 175 -14.14 -22.48 11.45
N ASN A 176 -13.49 -23.51 11.95
CA ASN A 176 -14.14 -24.71 12.53
C ASN A 176 -14.43 -24.46 14.00
#